data_d4baf5d0f40baafa1e902153612486ce
#
_entry.id   d4baf5d0f40baafa1e902153612486ce
#
_cell.length_a   1.000
_cell.length_b   1.000
_cell.length_c   1.000
_cell.angle_alpha   90.00
_cell.angle_beta   90.00
_cell.angle_gamma   90.00
#
_symmetry.space_group_name_H-M   'P 1'
#
loop_
_entity.id
_entity.type
_entity.pdbx_description
1 polymer ?
#
loop_
_entity_poly.entity_id
_entity_poly.type
_entity_poly.pdbx_seq_one_letter_code
_entity_poly.pdbx_strand_id
1 'polypeptide(L)'
;MKTVKNPKVNNDKILITYQYRVKDSNKKLVKSLMHKSGLVNLVWNYCNDIQQQAVKKCRPWLSAFDLSNLTSGTSKEIDLHSASIQAVCEEYAHKRSQFNKPFLKFRTNKKDRSLPWIPFKASAIKVDDKGTFSFMGLKLKTWYSRSIPDNAVIKTGNITRDSCGKWFISV
;
A
#
# COMPACT_ATOMS: atom_id res chain seq x y z
N MET A 1 -45.55 -26.82 13.62
CA MET A 1 -44.12 -26.86 14.03
C MET A 1 -43.44 -25.59 13.52
N LYS A 2 -43.05 -24.68 14.42
CA LYS A 2 -42.30 -23.45 14.04
C LYS A 2 -40.82 -23.79 14.06
N THR A 3 -40.15 -23.75 12.91
CA THR A 3 -38.69 -23.91 12.79
C THR A 3 -38.01 -22.71 13.43
N VAL A 4 -37.31 -22.96 14.53
CA VAL A 4 -36.43 -21.97 15.18
C VAL A 4 -35.22 -21.77 14.25
N LYS A 5 -35.15 -20.60 13.64
CA LYS A 5 -33.91 -20.21 12.90
C LYS A 5 -32.81 -19.95 13.92
N ASN A 6 -31.74 -20.76 13.85
CA ASN A 6 -30.51 -20.50 14.62
C ASN A 6 -30.01 -19.08 14.33
N PRO A 7 -29.61 -18.31 15.36
CA PRO A 7 -29.02 -17.01 15.15
C PRO A 7 -27.74 -17.18 14.36
N LYS A 8 -27.57 -16.40 13.27
CA LYS A 8 -26.30 -16.31 12.55
C LYS A 8 -25.25 -15.81 13.55
N VAL A 9 -24.26 -16.65 13.83
CA VAL A 9 -23.07 -16.24 14.57
C VAL A 9 -22.39 -15.16 13.71
N ASN A 10 -22.53 -13.92 14.09
CA ASN A 10 -21.75 -12.81 13.55
C ASN A 10 -20.32 -13.02 14.05
N ASN A 11 -19.45 -13.58 13.22
CA ASN A 11 -18.01 -13.54 13.45
C ASN A 11 -17.57 -12.10 13.19
N ASP A 12 -17.67 -11.24 14.19
CA ASP A 12 -17.17 -9.87 14.17
C ASP A 12 -15.65 -9.92 14.08
N LYS A 13 -15.15 -9.86 12.84
CA LYS A 13 -13.72 -9.75 12.58
C LYS A 13 -13.27 -8.35 12.97
N ILE A 14 -12.47 -8.26 14.01
CA ILE A 14 -11.87 -7.01 14.45
C ILE A 14 -10.70 -6.70 13.50
N LEU A 15 -10.68 -5.49 12.95
CA LEU A 15 -9.55 -4.98 12.19
C LEU A 15 -8.60 -4.22 13.14
N ILE A 16 -7.38 -4.71 13.27
CA ILE A 16 -6.35 -4.09 14.11
C ILE A 16 -5.17 -3.70 13.20
N THR A 17 -4.63 -2.53 13.40
CA THR A 17 -3.41 -2.10 12.71
C THR A 17 -2.24 -2.11 13.69
N TYR A 18 -1.20 -2.87 13.37
CA TYR A 18 0.07 -2.86 14.08
C TYR A 18 1.09 -2.02 13.31
N GLN A 19 1.78 -1.13 14.00
CA GLN A 19 2.87 -0.35 13.43
C GLN A 19 4.18 -0.68 14.14
N TYR A 20 5.21 -1.04 13.35
CA TYR A 20 6.54 -1.36 13.84
C TYR A 20 7.57 -0.44 13.21
N ARG A 21 8.50 0.06 14.03
CA ARG A 21 9.64 0.80 13.53
C ARG A 21 10.66 -0.16 12.91
N VAL A 22 11.11 0.14 11.70
CA VAL A 22 12.14 -0.60 11.00
C VAL A 22 13.52 -0.21 11.54
N LYS A 23 14.44 -1.20 11.71
CA LYS A 23 15.85 -0.96 12.03
C LYS A 23 16.56 -0.52 10.75
N ASP A 24 16.57 0.77 10.50
CA ASP A 24 16.98 1.42 9.25
C ASP A 24 18.45 1.90 9.23
N SER A 25 19.31 1.29 10.05
CA SER A 25 20.75 1.59 10.07
C SER A 25 21.48 1.18 8.77
N ASN A 26 20.91 0.25 8.00
CA ASN A 26 21.50 -0.22 6.76
C ASN A 26 21.21 0.74 5.59
N LYS A 27 22.24 1.47 5.14
CA LYS A 27 22.14 2.43 4.02
C LYS A 27 21.63 1.80 2.71
N LYS A 28 21.98 0.52 2.42
CA LYS A 28 21.50 -0.19 1.22
C LYS A 28 19.99 -0.43 1.30
N LEU A 29 19.49 -0.83 2.46
CA LEU A 29 18.05 -1.00 2.70
C LEU A 29 17.30 0.32 2.49
N VAL A 30 17.77 1.39 3.11
CA VAL A 30 17.15 2.73 2.99
C VAL A 30 17.14 3.18 1.52
N LYS A 31 18.25 3.00 0.78
CA LYS A 31 18.32 3.33 -0.65
C LYS A 31 17.29 2.53 -1.47
N SER A 32 17.14 1.22 -1.20
CA SER A 32 16.16 0.37 -1.87
C SER A 32 14.72 0.79 -1.56
N LEU A 33 14.41 1.12 -0.31
CA LEU A 33 13.07 1.62 0.07
C LEU A 33 12.75 2.96 -0.58
N MET A 34 13.72 3.89 -0.63
CA MET A 34 13.56 5.16 -1.33
C MET A 34 13.32 4.96 -2.83
N HIS A 35 14.06 4.04 -3.47
CA HIS A 35 13.85 3.69 -4.87
C HIS A 35 12.44 3.16 -5.10
N LYS A 36 11.97 2.18 -4.31
CA LYS A 36 10.62 1.62 -4.42
C LYS A 36 9.53 2.66 -4.18
N SER A 37 9.72 3.57 -3.23
CA SER A 37 8.80 4.70 -3.04
C SER A 37 8.78 5.64 -4.25
N GLY A 38 9.90 5.81 -4.95
CA GLY A 38 9.96 6.54 -6.22
C GLY A 38 9.10 5.86 -7.30
N LEU A 39 9.18 4.54 -7.41
CA LEU A 39 8.35 3.76 -8.33
C LEU A 39 6.85 3.82 -7.97
N VAL A 40 6.51 3.82 -6.69
CA VAL A 40 5.12 4.06 -6.23
C VAL A 40 4.62 5.43 -6.70
N ASN A 41 5.44 6.48 -6.58
CA ASN A 41 5.08 7.79 -7.08
C ASN A 41 4.94 7.81 -8.61
N LEU A 42 5.76 7.05 -9.33
CA LEU A 42 5.63 6.89 -10.78
C LEU A 42 4.25 6.32 -11.15
N VAL A 43 3.84 5.22 -10.51
CA VAL A 43 2.53 4.60 -10.73
C VAL A 43 1.39 5.55 -10.36
N TRP A 44 1.48 6.23 -9.21
CA TRP A 44 0.51 7.24 -8.80
C TRP A 44 0.35 8.35 -9.84
N ASN A 45 1.47 8.87 -10.31
CA ASN A 45 1.50 9.96 -11.27
C ASN A 45 0.95 9.53 -12.64
N TYR A 46 1.23 8.29 -13.05
CA TYR A 46 0.63 7.69 -14.23
C TYR A 46 -0.90 7.60 -14.11
N CYS A 47 -1.42 7.09 -12.99
CA CYS A 47 -2.86 7.06 -12.73
C CYS A 47 -3.48 8.46 -12.79
N ASN A 48 -2.78 9.45 -12.24
CA ASN A 48 -3.25 10.83 -12.23
C ASN A 48 -3.26 11.44 -13.64
N ASP A 49 -2.24 11.18 -14.44
CA ASP A 49 -2.16 11.67 -15.83
C ASP A 49 -3.26 11.08 -16.71
N ILE A 50 -3.43 9.75 -16.68
CA ILE A 50 -4.51 9.07 -17.44
C ILE A 50 -5.89 9.61 -17.01
N GLN A 51 -6.08 9.83 -15.72
CA GLN A 51 -7.34 10.41 -15.22
C GLN A 51 -7.55 11.84 -15.73
N GLN A 52 -6.52 12.67 -15.75
CA GLN A 52 -6.61 14.03 -16.33
C GLN A 52 -6.98 13.99 -17.81
N GLN A 53 -6.40 13.04 -18.55
CA GLN A 53 -6.75 12.85 -19.97
C GLN A 53 -8.21 12.39 -20.15
N ALA A 54 -8.71 11.50 -19.28
CA ALA A 54 -10.11 11.08 -19.29
C ALA A 54 -11.05 12.28 -19.04
N VAL A 55 -10.74 13.11 -18.05
CA VAL A 55 -11.52 14.31 -17.73
C VAL A 55 -11.52 15.31 -18.91
N LYS A 56 -10.35 15.57 -19.52
CA LYS A 56 -10.25 16.46 -20.69
C LYS A 56 -11.10 15.97 -21.89
N LYS A 57 -11.29 14.65 -22.00
CA LYS A 57 -12.11 14.01 -23.05
C LYS A 57 -13.57 13.81 -22.60
N CYS A 58 -14.00 14.43 -21.51
CA CYS A 58 -15.35 14.28 -20.94
C CYS A 58 -15.75 12.82 -20.68
N ARG A 59 -14.78 11.95 -20.37
CA ARG A 59 -15.03 10.54 -20.03
C ARG A 59 -15.32 10.38 -18.52
N PRO A 60 -16.02 9.30 -18.13
CA PRO A 60 -16.21 8.96 -16.72
C PRO A 60 -14.88 8.83 -15.97
N TRP A 61 -14.91 9.03 -14.67
CA TRP A 61 -13.75 8.81 -13.83
C TRP A 61 -13.38 7.33 -13.79
N LEU A 62 -12.10 7.05 -14.02
CA LEU A 62 -11.59 5.69 -14.02
C LEU A 62 -11.71 5.06 -12.62
N SER A 63 -12.25 3.86 -12.55
CA SER A 63 -12.31 3.08 -11.32
C SER A 63 -10.94 2.51 -10.94
N ALA A 64 -10.81 1.96 -9.72
CA ALA A 64 -9.61 1.23 -9.31
C ALA A 64 -9.34 0.03 -10.23
N PHE A 65 -10.39 -0.62 -10.72
CA PHE A 65 -10.30 -1.74 -11.65
C PHE A 65 -9.74 -1.30 -13.01
N ASP A 66 -10.25 -0.20 -13.57
CA ASP A 66 -9.75 0.35 -14.83
C ASP A 66 -8.26 0.70 -14.74
N LEU A 67 -7.86 1.38 -13.65
CA LEU A 67 -6.46 1.72 -13.40
C LEU A 67 -5.58 0.47 -13.24
N SER A 68 -6.06 -0.56 -12.54
CA SER A 68 -5.35 -1.84 -12.41
C SER A 68 -5.16 -2.53 -13.76
N ASN A 69 -6.15 -2.50 -14.63
CA ASN A 69 -6.04 -3.06 -15.99
C ASN A 69 -5.01 -2.29 -16.82
N LEU A 70 -5.04 -0.96 -16.77
CA LEU A 70 -4.09 -0.12 -17.50
C LEU A 70 -2.64 -0.26 -17.01
N THR A 71 -2.44 -0.67 -15.75
CA THR A 71 -1.13 -0.95 -15.18
C THR A 71 -0.76 -2.44 -15.19
N SER A 72 -1.58 -3.29 -15.83
CA SER A 72 -1.31 -4.72 -15.92
C SER A 72 0.00 -4.97 -16.67
N GLY A 73 0.83 -5.87 -16.14
CA GLY A 73 2.13 -6.20 -16.73
C GLY A 73 3.29 -5.28 -16.30
N THR A 74 3.02 -4.06 -15.81
CA THR A 74 4.07 -3.09 -15.39
C THR A 74 5.05 -3.66 -14.37
N SER A 75 4.62 -4.62 -13.51
CA SER A 75 5.51 -5.28 -12.55
C SER A 75 6.68 -6.06 -13.17
N LYS A 76 6.61 -6.36 -14.48
CA LYS A 76 7.72 -6.99 -15.22
C LYS A 76 8.77 -5.98 -15.67
N GLU A 77 8.40 -4.72 -15.76
CA GLU A 77 9.23 -3.63 -16.28
C GLU A 77 9.86 -2.80 -15.17
N ILE A 78 9.17 -2.68 -14.02
CA ILE A 78 9.65 -1.91 -12.89
C ILE A 78 9.84 -2.81 -11.66
N ASP A 79 10.83 -2.48 -10.82
CA ASP A 79 11.12 -3.20 -9.58
C ASP A 79 10.07 -2.92 -8.48
N LEU A 80 8.81 -3.25 -8.78
CA LEU A 80 7.68 -3.12 -7.85
C LEU A 80 6.72 -4.30 -7.98
N HIS A 81 6.28 -4.85 -6.83
CA HIS A 81 5.37 -6.00 -6.80
C HIS A 81 3.99 -5.62 -7.36
N SER A 82 3.38 -6.52 -8.14
CA SER A 82 2.05 -6.29 -8.74
C SER A 82 0.97 -5.91 -7.71
N ALA A 83 0.99 -6.56 -6.54
CA ALA A 83 0.07 -6.23 -5.45
C ALA A 83 0.27 -4.80 -4.90
N SER A 84 1.50 -4.27 -4.93
CA SER A 84 1.76 -2.87 -4.58
C SER A 84 1.24 -1.91 -5.64
N ILE A 85 1.40 -2.24 -6.92
CA ILE A 85 0.84 -1.45 -8.03
C ILE A 85 -0.68 -1.37 -7.91
N GLN A 86 -1.35 -2.51 -7.69
CA GLN A 86 -2.80 -2.55 -7.46
C GLN A 86 -3.22 -1.72 -6.25
N ALA A 87 -2.48 -1.82 -5.13
CA ALA A 87 -2.77 -1.04 -3.93
C ALA A 87 -2.65 0.48 -4.19
N VAL A 88 -1.71 0.91 -5.04
CA VAL A 88 -1.59 2.32 -5.46
C VAL A 88 -2.81 2.75 -6.27
N CYS A 89 -3.27 1.92 -7.22
CA CYS A 89 -4.44 2.21 -8.05
C CYS A 89 -5.71 2.34 -7.20
N GLU A 90 -5.89 1.43 -6.23
CA GLU A 90 -7.01 1.45 -5.29
C GLU A 90 -6.99 2.70 -4.42
N GLU A 91 -5.84 3.02 -3.83
CA GLU A 91 -5.68 4.19 -2.97
C GLU A 91 -5.88 5.50 -3.76
N TYR A 92 -5.37 5.56 -4.99
CA TYR A 92 -5.60 6.71 -5.87
C TYR A 92 -7.10 6.92 -6.16
N ALA A 93 -7.82 5.87 -6.58
CA ALA A 93 -9.25 5.95 -6.86
C ALA A 93 -10.06 6.28 -5.61
N HIS A 94 -9.72 5.68 -4.46
CA HIS A 94 -10.36 5.95 -3.18
C HIS A 94 -10.19 7.41 -2.75
N LYS A 95 -8.96 7.93 -2.75
CA LYS A 95 -8.70 9.33 -2.36
C LYS A 95 -9.37 10.33 -3.30
N ARG A 96 -9.36 10.06 -4.60
CA ARG A 96 -10.04 10.91 -5.56
C ARG A 96 -11.55 11.00 -5.24
N SER A 97 -12.19 9.86 -4.98
CA SER A 97 -13.61 9.81 -4.60
C SER A 97 -13.85 10.45 -3.25
N GLN A 98 -13.02 10.16 -2.25
CA GLN A 98 -13.12 10.73 -0.90
C GLN A 98 -13.07 12.27 -0.92
N PHE A 99 -12.18 12.85 -1.72
CA PHE A 99 -12.05 14.30 -1.83
C PHE A 99 -12.98 14.91 -2.90
N ASN A 100 -13.75 14.10 -3.59
CA ASN A 100 -14.61 14.50 -4.71
C ASN A 100 -13.85 15.37 -5.75
N LYS A 101 -12.65 14.91 -6.14
CA LYS A 101 -11.80 15.63 -7.09
C LYS A 101 -11.63 14.82 -8.37
N PRO A 102 -11.71 15.47 -9.55
CA PRO A 102 -11.55 14.78 -10.83
C PRO A 102 -10.13 14.20 -11.00
N PHE A 103 -9.12 14.83 -10.38
CA PHE A 103 -7.73 14.36 -10.32
C PHE A 103 -7.05 14.90 -9.06
N LEU A 104 -5.91 14.30 -8.71
CA LEU A 104 -5.15 14.62 -7.50
C LEU A 104 -3.84 15.35 -7.86
N LYS A 105 -3.07 15.73 -6.82
CA LYS A 105 -1.74 16.27 -7.01
C LYS A 105 -0.74 15.18 -7.37
N PHE A 106 0.23 15.50 -8.23
CA PHE A 106 1.39 14.65 -8.50
C PHE A 106 2.22 14.46 -7.24
N ARG A 107 2.75 13.25 -7.08
CA ARG A 107 3.62 12.90 -5.94
C ARG A 107 5.09 12.98 -6.33
N THR A 108 5.92 13.32 -5.37
CA THR A 108 7.38 13.36 -5.52
C THR A 108 8.04 13.05 -4.19
N ASN A 109 9.19 12.38 -4.22
CA ASN A 109 10.04 12.18 -3.03
C ASN A 109 10.95 13.40 -2.76
N LYS A 110 10.89 14.43 -3.60
CA LYS A 110 11.65 15.66 -3.41
C LYS A 110 10.91 16.56 -2.45
N LYS A 111 11.47 16.77 -1.27
CA LYS A 111 10.97 17.65 -0.20
C LYS A 111 9.66 17.20 0.49
N ASP A 112 9.32 17.88 1.54
CA ASP A 112 8.34 17.66 2.61
C ASP A 112 6.86 17.52 2.18
N ARG A 113 6.56 17.56 0.89
CA ARG A 113 5.17 17.54 0.37
C ARG A 113 4.54 16.17 0.24
N SER A 114 5.33 15.12 0.13
CA SER A 114 4.84 13.74 0.15
C SER A 114 5.92 12.81 0.71
N LEU A 115 5.70 12.35 1.91
CA LEU A 115 6.60 11.39 2.56
C LEU A 115 6.64 10.09 1.75
N PRO A 116 7.81 9.41 1.73
CA PRO A 116 7.96 8.10 1.11
C PRO A 116 6.92 7.11 1.65
N TRP A 117 6.28 6.41 0.73
CA TRP A 117 5.18 5.50 1.02
C TRP A 117 5.16 4.35 0.01
N ILE A 118 5.03 3.13 0.50
CA ILE A 118 4.98 1.90 -0.30
C ILE A 118 3.83 1.05 0.22
N PRO A 119 2.67 1.03 -0.43
CA PRO A 119 1.56 0.18 -0.03
C PRO A 119 1.80 -1.25 -0.49
N PHE A 120 1.20 -2.20 0.22
CA PHE A 120 1.23 -3.60 -0.17
C PHE A 120 -0.06 -4.33 0.24
N LYS A 121 -0.31 -5.46 -0.42
CA LYS A 121 -1.30 -6.46 0.00
C LYS A 121 -0.60 -7.67 0.60
N ALA A 122 -1.35 -8.53 1.26
CA ALA A 122 -0.85 -9.73 1.94
C ALA A 122 0.13 -10.56 1.10
N SER A 123 -0.13 -10.71 -0.20
CA SER A 123 0.70 -11.51 -1.11
C SER A 123 2.12 -10.96 -1.32
N ALA A 124 2.36 -9.69 -1.02
CA ALA A 124 3.66 -9.04 -1.19
C ALA A 124 4.55 -9.07 0.06
N ILE A 125 4.01 -9.51 1.22
CA ILE A 125 4.71 -9.43 2.51
C ILE A 125 4.67 -10.77 3.22
N LYS A 126 5.76 -11.10 3.90
CA LYS A 126 5.83 -12.22 4.87
C LYS A 126 6.46 -11.69 6.15
N VAL A 127 6.06 -12.24 7.28
CA VAL A 127 6.64 -11.93 8.60
C VAL A 127 7.10 -13.22 9.27
N ASP A 128 8.24 -13.17 9.96
CA ASP A 128 8.72 -14.26 10.82
C ASP A 128 8.39 -14.00 12.31
N ASP A 129 8.58 -15.01 13.14
CA ASP A 129 8.27 -14.96 14.58
C ASP A 129 9.14 -13.92 15.34
N LYS A 130 10.23 -13.48 14.72
CA LYS A 130 11.15 -12.46 15.28
C LYS A 130 10.81 -11.04 14.84
N GLY A 131 9.69 -10.87 14.10
CA GLY A 131 9.27 -9.57 13.59
C GLY A 131 10.13 -9.03 12.46
N THR A 132 10.73 -9.92 11.64
CA THR A 132 11.37 -9.54 10.39
C THR A 132 10.35 -9.67 9.28
N PHE A 133 10.07 -8.57 8.60
CA PHE A 133 9.20 -8.56 7.44
C PHE A 133 10.03 -8.72 6.16
N SER A 134 9.62 -9.65 5.31
CA SER A 134 10.21 -9.88 4.00
C SER A 134 9.34 -9.25 2.93
N PHE A 135 9.86 -8.27 2.20
CA PHE A 135 9.18 -7.55 1.13
C PHE A 135 10.08 -7.46 -0.09
N MET A 136 9.72 -8.12 -1.19
CA MET A 136 10.46 -8.09 -2.45
C MET A 136 11.98 -8.35 -2.29
N GLY A 137 12.34 -9.40 -1.54
CA GLY A 137 13.73 -9.73 -1.24
C GLY A 137 14.40 -8.86 -0.17
N LEU A 138 13.78 -7.77 0.26
CA LEU A 138 14.27 -6.95 1.37
C LEU A 138 13.85 -7.56 2.70
N LYS A 139 14.79 -7.65 3.64
CA LYS A 139 14.53 -8.07 5.03
C LYS A 139 14.45 -6.83 5.92
N LEU A 140 13.24 -6.51 6.36
CA LEU A 140 12.93 -5.38 7.23
C LEU A 140 12.92 -5.87 8.67
N LYS A 141 14.07 -5.83 9.36
CA LYS A 141 14.13 -6.09 10.81
C LYS A 141 13.45 -4.95 11.54
N THR A 142 12.58 -5.26 12.49
CA THR A 142 11.82 -4.26 13.23
C THR A 142 12.15 -4.26 14.73
N TRP A 143 11.74 -3.19 15.41
CA TRP A 143 11.56 -3.18 16.84
C TRP A 143 10.20 -3.82 17.14
N TYR A 144 10.21 -5.14 17.30
CA TYR A 144 8.99 -5.96 17.44
C TYR A 144 8.43 -5.86 18.86
N SER A 145 7.76 -4.74 19.15
CA SER A 145 7.29 -4.39 20.51
C SER A 145 6.09 -5.24 20.98
N ARG A 146 5.38 -5.86 20.05
CA ARG A 146 4.28 -6.79 20.35
C ARG A 146 4.13 -7.80 19.22
N SER A 147 3.78 -9.04 19.55
CA SER A 147 3.57 -10.10 18.55
C SER A 147 2.25 -9.88 17.79
N ILE A 148 2.26 -10.27 16.53
CA ILE A 148 1.02 -10.44 15.76
C ILE A 148 0.41 -11.76 16.23
N PRO A 149 -0.89 -11.79 16.59
CA PRO A 149 -1.54 -13.04 16.99
C PRO A 149 -1.47 -14.13 15.91
N ASP A 150 -1.28 -15.38 16.28
CA ASP A 150 -1.14 -16.51 15.35
C ASP A 150 -2.36 -16.68 14.42
N ASN A 151 -3.54 -16.32 14.90
CA ASN A 151 -4.79 -16.35 14.13
C ASN A 151 -5.06 -15.08 13.31
N ALA A 152 -4.15 -14.10 13.35
CA ALA A 152 -4.32 -12.86 12.58
C ALA A 152 -3.96 -13.09 11.11
N VAL A 153 -4.75 -12.49 10.23
CA VAL A 153 -4.52 -12.53 8.78
C VAL A 153 -4.15 -11.12 8.31
N ILE A 154 -2.92 -10.98 7.85
CA ILE A 154 -2.48 -9.73 7.21
C ILE A 154 -3.30 -9.55 5.93
N LYS A 155 -3.91 -8.38 5.74
CA LYS A 155 -4.66 -8.03 4.52
C LYS A 155 -3.90 -7.05 3.65
N THR A 156 -3.73 -5.86 4.18
CA THR A 156 -3.06 -4.74 3.52
C THR A 156 -2.17 -4.03 4.52
N GLY A 157 -1.21 -3.29 4.01
CA GLY A 157 -0.36 -2.49 4.86
C GLY A 157 0.46 -1.51 4.04
N ASN A 158 1.36 -0.84 4.71
CA ASN A 158 2.27 0.09 4.05
C ASN A 158 3.62 0.16 4.76
N ILE A 159 4.65 0.54 3.99
CA ILE A 159 5.96 0.92 4.51
C ILE A 159 6.08 2.41 4.28
N THR A 160 6.27 3.19 5.35
CA THR A 160 6.30 4.64 5.31
C THR A 160 7.55 5.19 5.96
N ARG A 161 7.96 6.39 5.55
CA ARG A 161 9.00 7.17 6.22
C ARG A 161 8.36 8.41 6.83
N ASP A 162 8.68 8.69 8.08
CA ASP A 162 8.22 9.91 8.75
C ASP A 162 9.08 11.15 8.39
N SER A 163 8.69 12.32 8.90
CA SER A 163 9.40 13.57 8.70
C SER A 163 10.79 13.58 9.37
N CYS A 164 11.00 12.75 10.39
CA CYS A 164 12.29 12.56 11.07
C CYS A 164 13.21 11.57 10.34
N GLY A 165 12.79 11.06 9.19
CA GLY A 165 13.55 10.13 8.38
C GLY A 165 13.52 8.68 8.85
N LYS A 166 12.63 8.30 9.76
CA LYS A 166 12.48 6.94 10.29
C LYS A 166 11.48 6.13 9.48
N TRP A 167 11.80 4.86 9.26
CA TRP A 167 10.93 3.95 8.52
C TRP A 167 10.06 3.13 9.45
N PHE A 168 8.81 2.95 9.05
CA PHE A 168 7.80 2.16 9.75
C PHE A 168 7.13 1.20 8.78
N ILE A 169 6.68 0.06 9.30
CA ILE A 169 5.79 -0.85 8.60
C ILE A 169 4.50 -0.96 9.40
N SER A 170 3.37 -0.78 8.73
CA SER A 170 2.02 -0.96 9.29
C SER A 170 1.34 -2.13 8.59
N VAL A 171 0.77 -3.05 9.38
CA VAL A 171 0.08 -4.26 8.94
C VAL A 171 -1.24 -4.41 9.67
#